data_5a372c8a55583529cdaeb91ab580ca4f
#
_entry.id   5a372c8a55583529cdaeb91ab580ca4f
#
_cell.length_a   1.000
_cell.length_b   1.000
_cell.length_c   1.000
_cell.angle_alpha   90.00
_cell.angle_beta   90.00
_cell.angle_gamma   90.00
#
_symmetry.space_group_name_H-M   'P 1'
#
loop_
_entity.id
_entity.type
_entity.pdbx_description
1 polymer ?
#
loop_
_entity_poly.entity_id
_entity_poly.type
_entity_poly.pdbx_seq_one_letter_code
_entity_poly.pdbx_strand_id
1 'polypeptide(L)'
;MPDSQTLGLLAAAMVAAIVLFRLYTILGRRTGHEPQPPVQRAPLTPAAPPGPSEPQSSSSGLLDIQLADPAFDAPKFLAGAREAYAQIVTAFAAGDRAQLRPLLSPDVYAAFDAGINARTAPAPTLIKLHDARIVGSALHGRTAEITTAFTAEFSGDNGKNTVTDVWTFERNLNSPDPNWTLIATSGELPE
;
A
#
# COMPACT_ATOMS: atom_id res chain seq x y z
N MET A 1 21.12 -23.06 21.92
CA MET A 1 19.67 -22.75 21.98
C MET A 1 19.56 -21.25 22.03
N PRO A 2 18.97 -20.58 21.06
CA PRO A 2 18.80 -19.13 21.13
C PRO A 2 17.78 -18.81 22.23
N ASP A 3 18.21 -17.95 23.17
CA ASP A 3 17.39 -17.55 24.31
C ASP A 3 16.15 -16.80 23.83
N SER A 4 15.02 -17.01 24.53
CA SER A 4 13.73 -16.33 24.26
C SER A 4 13.84 -14.79 24.23
N GLN A 5 14.87 -14.22 24.83
CA GLN A 5 15.19 -12.79 24.76
C GLN A 5 15.73 -12.36 23.39
N THR A 6 16.51 -13.19 22.72
CA THR A 6 17.01 -12.89 21.36
C THR A 6 15.90 -12.97 20.31
N LEU A 7 14.92 -13.87 20.50
CA LEU A 7 13.75 -13.98 19.63
C LEU A 7 12.83 -12.76 19.77
N GLY A 8 12.63 -12.25 20.99
CA GLY A 8 11.88 -11.03 21.27
C GLY A 8 12.53 -9.78 20.69
N LEU A 9 13.88 -9.69 20.73
CA LEU A 9 14.64 -8.59 20.13
C LEU A 9 14.57 -8.59 18.59
N LEU A 10 14.55 -9.76 17.96
CA LEU A 10 14.41 -9.89 16.51
C LEU A 10 12.99 -9.52 16.03
N ALA A 11 11.97 -9.91 16.77
CA ALA A 11 10.59 -9.50 16.50
C ALA A 11 10.41 -7.97 16.66
N ALA A 12 10.99 -7.39 17.72
CA ALA A 12 10.97 -5.94 17.94
C ALA A 12 11.77 -5.18 16.87
N ALA A 13 12.88 -5.72 16.36
CA ALA A 13 13.67 -5.12 15.28
C ALA A 13 12.90 -5.16 13.94
N MET A 14 12.10 -6.19 13.68
CA MET A 14 11.27 -6.27 12.48
C MET A 14 10.12 -5.24 12.52
N VAL A 15 9.46 -5.10 13.67
CA VAL A 15 8.45 -4.05 13.88
C VAL A 15 9.07 -2.66 13.77
N ALA A 16 10.25 -2.45 14.35
CA ALA A 16 10.98 -1.18 14.25
C ALA A 16 11.38 -0.84 12.80
N ALA A 17 11.79 -1.83 12.01
CA ALA A 17 12.12 -1.63 10.59
C ALA A 17 10.88 -1.21 9.78
N ILE A 18 9.72 -1.82 10.04
CA ILE A 18 8.44 -1.46 9.40
C ILE A 18 8.01 -0.05 9.82
N VAL A 19 8.13 0.29 11.11
CA VAL A 19 7.81 1.64 11.63
C VAL A 19 8.76 2.71 11.09
N LEU A 20 10.06 2.43 10.99
CA LEU A 20 11.05 3.34 10.42
C LEU A 20 10.84 3.53 8.91
N PHE A 21 10.45 2.49 8.19
CA PHE A 21 10.07 2.58 6.77
C PHE A 21 8.82 3.47 6.60
N ARG A 22 7.83 3.33 7.48
CA ARG A 22 6.62 4.17 7.50
C ARG A 22 6.95 5.65 7.77
N LEU A 23 7.85 5.93 8.73
CA LEU A 23 8.34 7.29 9.00
C LEU A 23 9.08 7.89 7.80
N TYR A 24 9.87 7.10 7.09
CA TYR A 24 10.59 7.55 5.90
C TYR A 24 9.64 7.90 4.74
N THR A 25 8.59 7.11 4.51
CA THR A 25 7.59 7.37 3.44
C THR A 25 6.68 8.55 3.76
N ILE A 26 6.40 8.82 5.04
CA ILE A 26 5.58 9.96 5.48
C ILE A 26 6.41 11.26 5.48
N LEU A 27 7.67 11.24 5.93
CA LEU A 27 8.55 12.42 5.93
C LEU A 27 9.11 12.77 4.55
N GLY A 28 9.11 11.84 3.58
CA GLY A 28 9.61 12.07 2.23
C GLY A 28 8.66 12.85 1.31
N ARG A 29 7.40 13.00 1.66
CA ARG A 29 6.46 13.86 0.91
C ARG A 29 6.63 15.30 1.38
N ARG A 30 7.49 16.05 0.69
CA ARG A 30 7.58 17.50 0.78
C ARG A 30 6.24 18.11 0.37
N THR A 31 5.38 18.42 1.35
CA THR A 31 4.30 19.40 1.16
C THR A 31 4.94 20.77 1.11
N GLY A 32 5.43 21.16 -0.06
CA GLY A 32 5.89 22.50 -0.35
C GLY A 32 4.69 23.44 -0.36
N HIS A 33 4.42 24.06 0.77
CA HIS A 33 3.57 25.24 0.83
C HIS A 33 4.47 26.44 0.53
N GLU A 34 4.52 26.85 -0.73
CA GLU A 34 5.17 28.09 -1.14
C GLU A 34 4.23 29.26 -0.78
N PRO A 35 4.67 30.26 0.01
CA PRO A 35 3.80 31.39 0.33
C PRO A 35 3.58 32.26 -0.90
N GLN A 36 2.33 32.38 -1.35
CA GLN A 36 1.94 33.31 -2.39
C GLN A 36 2.08 34.76 -1.92
N PRO A 37 2.54 35.69 -2.79
CA PRO A 37 2.61 37.11 -2.47
C PRO A 37 1.21 37.73 -2.25
N PRO A 38 1.08 38.78 -1.45
CA PRO A 38 -0.22 39.31 -1.02
C PRO A 38 -0.97 39.99 -2.18
N VAL A 39 -2.13 39.42 -2.52
CA VAL A 39 -3.09 40.07 -3.43
C VAL A 39 -4.01 40.97 -2.64
N GLN A 40 -4.15 42.23 -3.09
CA GLN A 40 -4.99 43.26 -2.48
C GLN A 40 -6.47 42.86 -2.41
N ARG A 41 -7.07 43.05 -1.24
CA ARG A 41 -8.45 42.68 -0.92
C ARG A 41 -9.47 43.64 -1.53
N ALA A 42 -10.49 43.10 -2.20
CA ALA A 42 -11.80 43.70 -2.39
C ALA A 42 -12.75 43.26 -1.23
N PRO A 43 -13.83 44.01 -0.90
CA PRO A 43 -14.54 43.87 0.39
C PRO A 43 -15.36 42.61 0.53
N LEU A 44 -15.43 42.12 1.76
CA LEU A 44 -15.90 40.85 2.28
C LEU A 44 -17.42 40.70 2.28
N THR A 45 -17.88 39.55 1.77
CA THR A 45 -19.05 38.84 2.28
C THR A 45 -18.57 37.73 3.22
N PRO A 46 -19.16 37.50 4.40
CA PRO A 46 -18.67 36.49 5.34
C PRO A 46 -18.89 35.07 4.76
N ALA A 47 -17.81 34.43 4.33
CA ALA A 47 -17.82 33.01 4.03
C ALA A 47 -17.61 32.24 5.33
N ALA A 48 -18.38 31.18 5.53
CA ALA A 48 -18.25 30.24 6.64
C ALA A 48 -16.82 29.68 6.71
N PRO A 49 -16.31 29.35 7.92
CA PRO A 49 -14.98 28.79 8.09
C PRO A 49 -14.88 27.44 7.32
N PRO A 50 -13.75 27.15 6.65
CA PRO A 50 -13.52 25.83 6.07
C PRO A 50 -13.53 24.80 7.22
N GLY A 51 -14.51 23.90 7.18
CA GLY A 51 -14.54 22.73 8.05
C GLY A 51 -13.31 21.86 7.81
N PRO A 52 -12.93 21.02 8.79
CA PRO A 52 -11.86 20.05 8.61
C PRO A 52 -12.13 19.24 7.34
N SER A 53 -11.14 19.12 6.47
CA SER A 53 -11.23 18.28 5.29
C SER A 53 -11.45 16.85 5.79
N GLU A 54 -12.69 16.37 5.67
CA GLU A 54 -12.99 14.96 5.92
C GLU A 54 -12.10 14.09 5.03
N PRO A 55 -11.61 12.93 5.51
CA PRO A 55 -10.91 11.98 4.66
C PRO A 55 -11.84 11.65 3.48
N GLN A 56 -11.36 11.96 2.27
CA GLN A 56 -12.15 11.75 1.05
C GLN A 56 -12.56 10.28 1.02
N SER A 57 -13.85 10.03 1.16
CA SER A 57 -14.42 8.69 1.22
C SER A 57 -14.00 7.92 -0.03
N SER A 58 -13.63 6.64 0.13
CA SER A 58 -13.17 5.72 -0.91
C SER A 58 -14.06 5.72 -2.17
N SER A 59 -15.31 6.13 -2.03
CA SER A 59 -16.29 6.21 -3.11
C SER A 59 -16.07 7.38 -4.08
N SER A 60 -15.56 8.55 -3.61
CA SER A 60 -15.32 9.70 -4.51
C SER A 60 -14.09 9.43 -5.40
N GLY A 61 -13.01 8.89 -4.85
CA GLY A 61 -11.83 8.59 -5.63
C GLY A 61 -12.04 7.50 -6.69
N LEU A 62 -12.88 6.49 -6.41
CA LEU A 62 -13.26 5.48 -7.42
C LEU A 62 -14.06 6.09 -8.57
N LEU A 63 -14.97 7.03 -8.28
CA LEU A 63 -15.72 7.74 -9.30
C LEU A 63 -14.80 8.59 -10.18
N ASP A 64 -13.84 9.29 -9.57
CA ASP A 64 -12.85 10.08 -10.31
C ASP A 64 -12.02 9.21 -11.26
N ILE A 65 -11.61 8.02 -10.80
CA ILE A 65 -10.89 7.03 -11.63
C ILE A 65 -11.78 6.55 -12.79
N GLN A 66 -13.05 6.22 -12.53
CA GLN A 66 -14.00 5.78 -13.57
C GLN A 66 -14.29 6.87 -14.61
N LEU A 67 -14.37 8.13 -14.18
CA LEU A 67 -14.55 9.26 -15.10
C LEU A 67 -13.30 9.47 -15.98
N ALA A 68 -12.10 9.24 -15.43
CA ALA A 68 -10.84 9.37 -16.14
C ALA A 68 -10.52 8.17 -17.05
N ASP A 69 -10.97 6.97 -16.67
CA ASP A 69 -10.85 5.71 -17.42
C ASP A 69 -12.19 4.96 -17.39
N PRO A 70 -13.04 5.17 -18.39
CA PRO A 70 -14.36 4.48 -18.48
C PRO A 70 -14.26 2.94 -18.59
N ALA A 71 -13.07 2.40 -18.90
CA ALA A 71 -12.81 0.96 -18.93
C ALA A 71 -12.45 0.38 -17.55
N PHE A 72 -12.25 1.24 -16.54
CA PHE A 72 -11.97 0.79 -15.19
C PHE A 72 -13.19 0.12 -14.57
N ASP A 73 -12.99 -1.08 -14.03
CA ASP A 73 -13.98 -1.90 -13.34
C ASP A 73 -13.43 -2.35 -11.98
N ALA A 74 -14.06 -1.89 -10.90
CA ALA A 74 -13.59 -2.17 -9.54
C ALA A 74 -13.65 -3.67 -9.16
N PRO A 75 -14.68 -4.45 -9.50
CA PRO A 75 -14.66 -5.91 -9.36
C PRO A 75 -13.51 -6.59 -10.09
N LYS A 76 -13.24 -6.18 -11.34
CA LYS A 76 -12.10 -6.71 -12.13
C LYS A 76 -10.77 -6.35 -11.51
N PHE A 77 -10.62 -5.10 -11.03
CA PHE A 77 -9.44 -4.68 -10.28
C PHE A 77 -9.23 -5.57 -9.05
N LEU A 78 -10.28 -5.78 -8.22
CA LEU A 78 -10.18 -6.63 -7.02
C LEU A 78 -9.81 -8.07 -7.34
N ALA A 79 -10.30 -8.64 -8.44
CA ALA A 79 -9.91 -9.97 -8.88
C ALA A 79 -8.40 -10.01 -9.20
N GLY A 80 -7.89 -9.04 -9.98
CA GLY A 80 -6.45 -8.92 -10.27
C GLY A 80 -5.60 -8.65 -9.02
N ALA A 81 -6.09 -7.81 -8.10
CA ALA A 81 -5.40 -7.52 -6.84
C ALA A 81 -5.27 -8.76 -5.94
N ARG A 82 -6.29 -9.64 -5.91
CA ARG A 82 -6.23 -10.95 -5.21
C ARG A 82 -5.15 -11.87 -5.81
N GLU A 83 -5.08 -11.94 -7.13
CA GLU A 83 -4.06 -12.72 -7.83
C GLU A 83 -2.67 -12.16 -7.59
N ALA A 84 -2.50 -10.84 -7.71
CA ALA A 84 -1.23 -10.16 -7.44
C ALA A 84 -0.78 -10.38 -5.99
N TYR A 85 -1.69 -10.28 -5.01
CA TYR A 85 -1.39 -10.56 -3.61
C TYR A 85 -0.83 -11.98 -3.44
N ALA A 86 -1.53 -12.99 -3.95
CA ALA A 86 -1.11 -14.39 -3.84
C ALA A 86 0.24 -14.64 -4.54
N GLN A 87 0.46 -14.07 -5.72
CA GLN A 87 1.73 -14.17 -6.44
C GLN A 87 2.87 -13.54 -5.67
N ILE A 88 2.69 -12.30 -5.19
CA ILE A 88 3.73 -11.54 -4.49
C ILE A 88 4.12 -12.23 -3.18
N VAL A 89 3.17 -12.65 -2.35
CA VAL A 89 3.50 -13.31 -1.07
C VAL A 89 4.16 -14.68 -1.29
N THR A 90 3.74 -15.42 -2.33
CA THR A 90 4.36 -16.71 -2.69
C THR A 90 5.78 -16.52 -3.24
N ALA A 91 5.96 -15.56 -4.15
CA ALA A 91 7.28 -15.23 -4.70
C ALA A 91 8.23 -14.71 -3.62
N PHE A 92 7.72 -13.88 -2.70
CA PHE A 92 8.49 -13.42 -1.54
C PHE A 92 8.90 -14.61 -0.66
N ALA A 93 7.98 -15.51 -0.33
CA ALA A 93 8.28 -16.70 0.47
C ALA A 93 9.35 -17.60 -0.19
N ALA A 94 9.27 -17.76 -1.51
CA ALA A 94 10.25 -18.53 -2.29
C ALA A 94 11.57 -17.79 -2.54
N GLY A 95 11.63 -16.47 -2.30
CA GLY A 95 12.77 -15.61 -2.66
C GLY A 95 12.90 -15.39 -4.17
N ASP A 96 11.80 -15.55 -4.92
CA ASP A 96 11.77 -15.39 -6.37
C ASP A 96 11.71 -13.93 -6.79
N ARG A 97 12.89 -13.34 -6.93
CA ARG A 97 13.08 -11.93 -7.33
C ARG A 97 12.62 -11.64 -8.75
N ALA A 98 12.67 -12.64 -9.63
CA ALA A 98 12.27 -12.47 -11.02
C ALA A 98 10.76 -12.27 -11.14
N GLN A 99 9.96 -13.00 -10.35
CA GLN A 99 8.52 -12.82 -10.28
C GLN A 99 8.11 -11.52 -9.55
N LEU A 100 8.86 -11.09 -8.54
CA LEU A 100 8.55 -9.87 -7.79
C LEU A 100 8.75 -8.59 -8.62
N ARG A 101 9.83 -8.53 -9.42
CA ARG A 101 10.26 -7.32 -10.11
C ARG A 101 9.18 -6.64 -10.97
N PRO A 102 8.38 -7.34 -11.79
CA PRO A 102 7.35 -6.71 -12.62
C PRO A 102 6.11 -6.25 -11.85
N LEU A 103 5.91 -6.72 -10.61
CA LEU A 103 4.72 -6.44 -9.81
C LEU A 103 4.90 -5.29 -8.82
N LEU A 104 6.16 -4.95 -8.51
CA LEU A 104 6.53 -4.01 -7.46
C LEU A 104 7.18 -2.75 -8.03
N SER A 105 6.92 -1.61 -7.41
CA SER A 105 7.71 -0.40 -7.64
C SER A 105 9.17 -0.63 -7.19
N PRO A 106 10.13 0.16 -7.70
CA PRO A 106 11.54 0.04 -7.31
C PRO A 106 11.77 0.09 -5.80
N ASP A 107 11.05 0.98 -5.09
CA ASP A 107 11.19 1.16 -3.64
C ASP A 107 10.64 -0.04 -2.86
N VAL A 108 9.45 -0.53 -3.23
CA VAL A 108 8.86 -1.73 -2.62
C VAL A 108 9.70 -2.95 -2.93
N TYR A 109 10.20 -3.08 -4.18
CA TYR A 109 11.10 -4.16 -4.55
C TYR A 109 12.39 -4.18 -3.69
N ALA A 110 13.01 -3.02 -3.48
CA ALA A 110 14.20 -2.92 -2.65
C ALA A 110 13.93 -3.36 -1.19
N ALA A 111 12.77 -2.99 -0.63
CA ALA A 111 12.36 -3.42 0.70
C ALA A 111 12.12 -4.94 0.77
N PHE A 112 11.47 -5.51 -0.23
CA PHE A 112 11.24 -6.97 -0.32
C PHE A 112 12.55 -7.74 -0.50
N ASP A 113 13.48 -7.25 -1.34
CA ASP A 113 14.80 -7.85 -1.53
C ASP A 113 15.62 -7.84 -0.24
N ALA A 114 15.61 -6.71 0.48
CA ALA A 114 16.24 -6.61 1.79
C ALA A 114 15.62 -7.60 2.80
N GLY A 115 14.30 -7.75 2.80
CA GLY A 115 13.59 -8.72 3.64
C GLY A 115 13.95 -10.18 3.30
N ILE A 116 14.10 -10.51 2.02
CA ILE A 116 14.55 -11.84 1.58
C ILE A 116 15.98 -12.10 2.07
N ASN A 117 16.88 -11.13 1.94
CA ASN A 117 18.28 -11.26 2.35
C ASN A 117 18.47 -11.36 3.87
N ALA A 118 17.63 -10.66 4.64
CA ALA A 118 17.70 -10.66 6.11
C ALA A 118 17.09 -11.90 6.76
N ARG A 119 16.37 -12.71 6.00
CA ARG A 119 15.66 -13.89 6.52
C ARG A 119 16.63 -14.97 6.98
N THR A 120 16.44 -15.44 8.22
CA THR A 120 17.19 -16.56 8.82
C THR A 120 16.34 -17.83 8.96
N ALA A 121 15.00 -17.72 8.76
CA ALA A 121 14.06 -18.82 8.83
C ALA A 121 13.17 -18.85 7.57
N PRO A 122 12.52 -19.99 7.26
CA PRO A 122 11.53 -20.06 6.20
C PRO A 122 10.43 -19.01 6.37
N ALA A 123 10.01 -18.37 5.27
CA ALA A 123 8.88 -17.46 5.33
C ALA A 123 7.56 -18.23 5.54
N PRO A 124 6.57 -17.61 6.20
CA PRO A 124 5.23 -18.19 6.28
C PRO A 124 4.65 -18.43 4.89
N THR A 125 3.92 -19.52 4.74
CA THR A 125 3.26 -19.90 3.48
C THR A 125 1.80 -19.47 3.51
N LEU A 126 1.34 -18.82 2.44
CA LEU A 126 -0.06 -18.47 2.27
C LEU A 126 -0.91 -19.73 2.18
N ILE A 127 -1.86 -19.89 3.12
CA ILE A 127 -2.84 -20.98 3.10
C ILE A 127 -4.08 -20.54 2.32
N LYS A 128 -4.61 -19.35 2.66
CA LYS A 128 -5.84 -18.86 2.08
C LYS A 128 -5.96 -17.35 2.16
N LEU A 129 -6.43 -16.73 1.10
CA LEU A 129 -6.91 -15.36 1.09
C LEU A 129 -8.43 -15.37 1.37
N HIS A 130 -8.83 -14.87 2.53
CA HIS A 130 -10.23 -14.87 2.97
C HIS A 130 -11.01 -13.72 2.36
N ASP A 131 -10.43 -12.51 2.39
CA ASP A 131 -11.09 -11.29 1.94
C ASP A 131 -10.12 -10.34 1.24
N ALA A 132 -10.67 -9.52 0.34
CA ALA A 132 -10.02 -8.36 -0.24
C ALA A 132 -11.07 -7.28 -0.52
N ARG A 133 -10.84 -6.07 -0.03
CA ARG A 133 -11.76 -4.94 -0.20
C ARG A 133 -11.00 -3.64 -0.42
N ILE A 134 -11.54 -2.77 -1.26
CA ILE A 134 -10.99 -1.41 -1.45
C ILE A 134 -11.30 -0.59 -0.19
N VAL A 135 -10.27 0.03 0.37
CA VAL A 135 -10.35 0.89 1.57
C VAL A 135 -9.95 2.33 1.30
N GLY A 136 -9.36 2.60 0.13
CA GLY A 136 -8.99 3.93 -0.31
C GLY A 136 -8.84 3.99 -1.82
N SER A 137 -9.02 5.18 -2.39
CA SER A 137 -8.74 5.44 -3.80
C SER A 137 -8.49 6.94 -4.02
N ALA A 138 -7.61 7.25 -4.95
CA ALA A 138 -7.28 8.63 -5.32
C ALA A 138 -6.90 8.70 -6.80
N LEU A 139 -7.13 9.86 -7.40
CA LEU A 139 -6.64 10.19 -8.74
C LEU A 139 -5.77 11.44 -8.67
N HIS A 140 -4.49 11.30 -8.98
CA HIS A 140 -3.50 12.37 -9.02
C HIS A 140 -3.13 12.69 -10.47
N GLY A 141 -3.83 13.65 -11.08
CA GLY A 141 -3.70 13.93 -12.52
C GLY A 141 -4.15 12.75 -13.37
N ARG A 142 -3.23 11.95 -13.88
CA ARG A 142 -3.52 10.72 -14.66
C ARG A 142 -2.99 9.46 -13.97
N THR A 143 -2.57 9.57 -12.74
CA THR A 143 -2.13 8.44 -11.92
C THR A 143 -3.25 8.06 -10.95
N ALA A 144 -3.77 6.86 -11.12
CA ALA A 144 -4.76 6.27 -10.23
C ALA A 144 -4.08 5.45 -9.15
N GLU A 145 -4.48 5.66 -7.90
CA GLU A 145 -4.05 4.88 -6.73
C GLU A 145 -5.26 4.20 -6.10
N ILE A 146 -5.14 2.92 -5.78
CA ILE A 146 -6.18 2.15 -5.07
C ILE A 146 -5.54 1.39 -3.91
N THR A 147 -6.06 1.64 -2.71
CA THR A 147 -5.65 0.96 -1.50
C THR A 147 -6.63 -0.17 -1.20
N THR A 148 -6.09 -1.37 -1.01
CA THR A 148 -6.87 -2.60 -0.77
C THR A 148 -6.43 -3.24 0.53
N ALA A 149 -7.38 -3.60 1.39
CA ALA A 149 -7.15 -4.42 2.57
C ALA A 149 -7.37 -5.90 2.20
N PHE A 150 -6.43 -6.74 2.59
CA PHE A 150 -6.45 -8.19 2.41
C PHE A 150 -6.49 -8.88 3.77
N THR A 151 -7.35 -9.86 3.94
CA THR A 151 -7.34 -10.76 5.12
C THR A 151 -6.90 -12.14 4.67
N ALA A 152 -5.73 -12.58 5.13
CA ALA A 152 -5.10 -13.81 4.69
C ALA A 152 -4.65 -14.69 5.87
N GLU A 153 -4.72 -16.01 5.69
CA GLU A 153 -4.23 -17.01 6.62
C GLU A 153 -2.90 -17.57 6.12
N PHE A 154 -1.91 -17.56 7.00
CA PHE A 154 -0.58 -18.09 6.75
C PHE A 154 -0.26 -19.25 7.69
N SER A 155 0.58 -20.17 7.22
CA SER A 155 1.22 -21.22 8.01
C SER A 155 2.67 -20.85 8.26
N GLY A 156 3.10 -20.90 9.51
CA GLY A 156 4.49 -20.71 9.94
C GLY A 156 4.85 -21.65 11.10
N ASP A 157 6.02 -21.48 11.68
CA ASP A 157 6.56 -22.35 12.76
C ASP A 157 5.66 -22.39 14.01
N ASN A 158 4.91 -21.32 14.27
CA ASN A 158 4.00 -21.20 15.40
C ASN A 158 2.54 -21.59 15.06
N GLY A 159 2.32 -22.29 13.93
CA GLY A 159 1.01 -22.68 13.46
C GLY A 159 0.39 -21.70 12.48
N LYS A 160 -0.95 -21.68 12.44
CA LYS A 160 -1.71 -20.80 11.54
C LYS A 160 -1.93 -19.42 12.15
N ASN A 161 -1.76 -18.38 11.34
CA ASN A 161 -2.03 -17.00 11.75
C ASN A 161 -2.81 -16.27 10.66
N THR A 162 -3.79 -15.47 11.07
CA THR A 162 -4.54 -14.58 10.18
C THR A 162 -4.01 -13.17 10.33
N VAL A 163 -3.68 -12.56 9.20
CA VAL A 163 -3.16 -11.19 9.14
C VAL A 163 -4.05 -10.33 8.24
N THR A 164 -4.06 -9.04 8.51
CA THR A 164 -4.63 -8.04 7.61
C THR A 164 -3.51 -7.19 7.06
N ASP A 165 -3.35 -7.21 5.73
CA ASP A 165 -2.39 -6.40 5.00
C ASP A 165 -3.13 -5.31 4.23
N VAL A 166 -2.55 -4.12 4.19
CA VAL A 166 -3.09 -2.99 3.42
C VAL A 166 -2.07 -2.58 2.37
N TRP A 167 -2.45 -2.74 1.11
CA TRP A 167 -1.57 -2.51 -0.04
C TRP A 167 -2.13 -1.44 -0.96
N THR A 168 -1.27 -0.55 -1.44
CA THR A 168 -1.63 0.47 -2.42
C THR A 168 -1.03 0.13 -3.77
N PHE A 169 -1.90 0.07 -4.77
CA PHE A 169 -1.56 -0.14 -6.17
C PHE A 169 -1.71 1.15 -6.95
N GLU A 170 -0.82 1.35 -7.92
CA GLU A 170 -0.79 2.50 -8.80
C GLU A 170 -0.89 2.08 -10.25
N ARG A 171 -1.57 2.90 -11.09
CA ARG A 171 -1.56 2.78 -12.54
C ARG A 171 -1.59 4.16 -13.20
N ASN A 172 -0.73 4.38 -14.18
CA ASN A 172 -0.79 5.55 -15.04
C ASN A 172 -1.82 5.30 -16.16
N LEU A 173 -2.91 6.07 -16.15
CA LEU A 173 -4.01 5.92 -17.10
C LEU A 173 -3.65 6.36 -18.54
N ASN A 174 -2.52 7.04 -18.75
CA ASN A 174 -1.98 7.33 -20.08
C ASN A 174 -1.09 6.20 -20.63
N SER A 175 -0.70 5.25 -19.79
CA SER A 175 0.11 4.11 -20.21
C SER A 175 -0.76 3.11 -20.99
N PRO A 176 -0.24 2.53 -22.10
CA PRO A 176 -0.90 1.40 -22.75
C PRO A 176 -0.87 0.12 -21.89
N ASP A 177 -0.01 0.08 -20.88
CA ASP A 177 0.08 -1.04 -19.94
C ASP A 177 -1.13 -1.02 -18.98
N PRO A 178 -1.98 -2.05 -18.99
CA PRO A 178 -3.13 -2.14 -18.12
C PRO A 178 -2.78 -2.57 -16.69
N ASN A 179 -1.55 -2.96 -16.43
CA ASN A 179 -1.14 -3.54 -15.16
C ASN A 179 -1.05 -2.50 -14.05
N TRP A 180 -1.39 -2.93 -12.84
CA TRP A 180 -1.23 -2.17 -11.61
C TRP A 180 0.06 -2.58 -10.92
N THR A 181 0.80 -1.61 -10.41
CA THR A 181 2.06 -1.80 -9.70
C THR A 181 1.87 -1.58 -8.22
N LEU A 182 2.38 -2.46 -7.37
CA LEU A 182 2.36 -2.28 -5.92
C LEU A 182 3.38 -1.20 -5.52
N ILE A 183 2.90 -0.10 -4.92
CA ILE A 183 3.72 1.05 -4.52
C ILE A 183 3.89 1.21 -3.01
N ALA A 184 3.01 0.59 -2.20
CA ALA A 184 3.12 0.63 -0.75
C ALA A 184 2.46 -0.59 -0.10
N THR A 185 2.99 -0.99 1.06
CA THR A 185 2.43 -2.04 1.93
C THR A 185 2.39 -1.55 3.38
N SER A 186 1.32 -1.92 4.10
CA SER A 186 1.16 -1.65 5.54
C SER A 186 0.40 -2.82 6.18
N GLY A 187 0.65 -3.09 7.45
CA GLY A 187 -0.12 -4.06 8.26
C GLY A 187 -1.27 -3.43 9.04
N GLU A 188 -1.63 -2.16 8.78
CA GLU A 188 -2.69 -1.45 9.50
C GLU A 188 -3.63 -0.77 8.52
N LEU A 189 -4.93 -0.78 8.84
CA LEU A 189 -5.93 -0.01 8.09
C LEU A 189 -5.67 1.49 8.28
N PRO A 190 -5.84 2.31 7.23
CA PRO A 190 -5.86 3.76 7.38
C PRO A 190 -7.05 4.17 8.27
N GLU A 191 -6.78 5.04 9.26
CA GLU A 191 -7.81 5.67 10.10
C GLU A 191 -8.63 6.69 9.31
#